data_65db3ceac604a2c8d1a6283def7fac06
#
_entry.id   65db3ceac604a2c8d1a6283def7fac06
#
_cell.length_a   1.000
_cell.length_b   1.000
_cell.length_c   1.000
_cell.angle_alpha   90.00
_cell.angle_beta   90.00
_cell.angle_gamma   90.00
#
_symmetry.space_group_name_H-M   'P 1'
#
loop_
_entity.id
_entity.type
_entity.pdbx_description
1 polymer ?
#
loop_
_entity_poly.entity_id
_entity_poly.type
_entity_poly.pdbx_seq_one_letter_code
_entity_poly.pdbx_strand_id
1 'polypeptide(L)'
;MESWKVNLISVWFGCFFTGLAISQILPFLPLYVSQLGVSSHEALSMWSGLTFSVTFLVSAIVSPMWGSLADRKGRKLMLLRASLGMAIAILLQAFATNVWQLFLLRALMGLTSGYIPNAMALVASQVPRERSGWAISTLSTAQISGVIGGPLMGGFLADHVGLRAVFLITAVLLVISFLVTLFLIKEGARPTTSKAERLSGKAVFASLPYPWLMISLFITTMVIQLCNGSVGPILALFIQSMAPDSNNIAFLSGMIAAVPGISALMSAPRLGKLGDRIGTGRILMATLIVAVVLFFAMSFVTTPFQLGVLRFLLGFADGAMLPAVQTLLIKYSSDRVTGRIFGYNQSFMYLGNVAGPLMGAAVSAMAGFRWVFAATAVVVLLNIIQLAWAMRRRRRQEASIRGNKRL
;
A
#
# COMPACT_ATOMS: atom_id res chain seq x y z
N MET A 1 -27.97 -9.08 -17.71
CA MET A 1 -27.02 -9.26 -16.59
C MET A 1 -27.57 -8.54 -15.37
N GLU A 2 -27.49 -9.14 -14.18
CA GLU A 2 -27.86 -8.46 -12.93
C GLU A 2 -27.00 -7.21 -12.76
N SER A 3 -27.60 -6.08 -12.39
CA SER A 3 -26.91 -4.77 -12.34
C SER A 3 -25.63 -4.76 -11.52
N TRP A 4 -25.59 -5.54 -10.42
CA TRP A 4 -24.40 -5.62 -9.58
C TRP A 4 -23.21 -6.34 -10.27
N LYS A 5 -23.46 -7.28 -11.21
CA LYS A 5 -22.39 -7.95 -11.98
C LYS A 5 -21.73 -6.98 -12.96
N VAL A 6 -22.55 -6.14 -13.63
CA VAL A 6 -22.01 -5.08 -14.50
C VAL A 6 -21.19 -4.09 -13.69
N ASN A 7 -21.70 -3.66 -12.54
CA ASN A 7 -20.96 -2.79 -11.63
C ASN A 7 -19.66 -3.42 -11.16
N LEU A 8 -19.65 -4.70 -10.76
CA LEU A 8 -18.46 -5.41 -10.31
C LEU A 8 -17.37 -5.43 -11.39
N ILE A 9 -17.73 -5.76 -12.65
CA ILE A 9 -16.77 -5.78 -13.76
C ILE A 9 -16.25 -4.36 -14.04
N SER A 10 -17.13 -3.37 -14.05
CA SER A 10 -16.74 -1.97 -14.30
C SER A 10 -15.78 -1.43 -13.25
N VAL A 11 -16.05 -1.65 -11.95
CA VAL A 11 -15.14 -1.23 -10.89
C VAL A 11 -13.90 -2.09 -10.80
N TRP A 12 -13.92 -3.34 -11.30
CA TRP A 12 -12.73 -4.18 -11.42
C TRP A 12 -11.69 -3.52 -12.32
N PHE A 13 -12.08 -3.10 -13.53
CA PHE A 13 -11.20 -2.35 -14.44
C PHE A 13 -10.73 -1.03 -13.81
N GLY A 14 -11.63 -0.30 -13.15
CA GLY A 14 -11.28 0.93 -12.45
C GLY A 14 -10.25 0.73 -11.32
N CYS A 15 -10.38 -0.33 -10.52
CA CYS A 15 -9.40 -0.71 -9.50
C CYS A 15 -8.07 -1.14 -10.10
N PHE A 16 -8.09 -1.88 -11.22
CA PHE A 16 -6.90 -2.28 -11.94
C PHE A 16 -6.12 -1.07 -12.48
N PHE A 17 -6.79 -0.16 -13.21
CA PHE A 17 -6.14 1.06 -13.73
C PHE A 17 -5.67 2.00 -12.63
N THR A 18 -6.42 2.10 -11.52
CA THR A 18 -6.00 2.90 -10.37
C THR A 18 -4.77 2.29 -9.69
N GLY A 19 -4.75 0.97 -9.49
CA GLY A 19 -3.58 0.26 -8.94
C GLY A 19 -2.34 0.43 -9.82
N LEU A 20 -2.52 0.31 -11.12
CA LEU A 20 -1.49 0.54 -12.12
C LEU A 20 -0.99 1.99 -12.09
N ALA A 21 -1.89 2.97 -12.06
CA ALA A 21 -1.57 4.39 -12.01
C ALA A 21 -0.76 4.79 -10.77
N ILE A 22 -1.06 4.18 -9.62
CA ILE A 22 -0.35 4.45 -8.37
C ILE A 22 1.06 3.86 -8.39
N SER A 23 1.23 2.64 -8.94
CA SER A 23 2.46 1.86 -8.79
C SER A 23 3.47 2.05 -9.93
N GLN A 24 3.02 2.38 -11.15
CA GLN A 24 3.90 2.36 -12.34
C GLN A 24 5.03 3.39 -12.31
N ILE A 25 4.82 4.54 -11.67
CA ILE A 25 5.80 5.64 -11.66
C ILE A 25 6.83 5.46 -10.54
N LEU A 26 6.48 4.71 -9.51
CA LEU A 26 7.26 4.61 -8.27
C LEU A 26 8.73 4.22 -8.49
N PRO A 27 9.05 3.19 -9.30
CA PRO A 27 10.43 2.71 -9.43
C PRO A 27 11.36 3.69 -10.14
N PHE A 28 10.83 4.51 -11.05
CA PHE A 28 11.63 5.45 -11.86
C PHE A 28 11.33 6.93 -11.58
N LEU A 29 10.58 7.22 -10.52
CA LEU A 29 10.36 8.61 -10.08
C LEU A 29 11.67 9.40 -9.91
N PRO A 30 12.75 8.84 -9.33
CA PRO A 30 14.02 9.54 -9.24
C PRO A 30 14.62 9.93 -10.60
N LEU A 31 14.45 9.08 -11.63
CA LEU A 31 14.91 9.39 -12.99
C LEU A 31 14.14 10.60 -13.56
N TYR A 32 12.84 10.69 -13.28
CA TYR A 32 12.04 11.83 -13.69
C TYR A 32 12.42 13.11 -12.94
N VAL A 33 12.68 13.01 -11.63
CA VAL A 33 13.19 14.13 -10.82
C VAL A 33 14.54 14.65 -11.37
N SER A 34 15.42 13.75 -11.82
CA SER A 34 16.66 14.11 -12.48
C SER A 34 16.43 14.89 -13.78
N GLN A 35 15.47 14.48 -14.61
CA GLN A 35 15.10 15.21 -15.83
C GLN A 35 14.53 16.61 -15.57
N LEU A 36 14.02 16.87 -14.36
CA LEU A 36 13.50 18.17 -13.92
C LEU A 36 14.61 19.10 -13.36
N GLY A 37 15.88 18.76 -13.57
CA GLY A 37 17.03 19.62 -13.25
C GLY A 37 17.65 19.37 -11.87
N VAL A 38 17.26 18.33 -11.16
CA VAL A 38 17.91 17.94 -9.90
C VAL A 38 19.06 16.98 -10.20
N SER A 39 20.31 17.34 -9.83
CA SER A 39 21.50 16.58 -10.22
C SER A 39 22.28 15.96 -9.05
N SER A 40 22.24 16.56 -7.84
CA SER A 40 22.99 15.97 -6.71
C SER A 40 22.28 14.73 -6.16
N HIS A 41 23.06 13.72 -5.76
CA HIS A 41 22.54 12.46 -5.20
C HIS A 41 21.61 12.69 -3.99
N GLU A 42 22.00 13.60 -3.11
CA GLU A 42 21.22 13.94 -1.91
C GLU A 42 19.87 14.57 -2.28
N ALA A 43 19.89 15.57 -3.18
CA ALA A 43 18.67 16.22 -3.62
C ALA A 43 17.76 15.28 -4.41
N LEU A 44 18.29 14.42 -5.28
CA LEU A 44 17.53 13.40 -5.99
C LEU A 44 16.81 12.46 -5.03
N SER A 45 17.52 11.93 -4.05
CA SER A 45 16.95 11.05 -3.03
C SER A 45 15.87 11.78 -2.23
N MET A 46 16.16 12.98 -1.72
CA MET A 46 15.22 13.76 -0.91
C MET A 46 13.95 14.14 -1.68
N TRP A 47 14.09 14.69 -2.89
CA TRP A 47 12.94 15.06 -3.71
C TRP A 47 12.10 13.86 -4.14
N SER A 48 12.73 12.73 -4.42
CA SER A 48 12.01 11.49 -4.73
C SER A 48 11.19 11.02 -3.53
N GLY A 49 11.76 11.02 -2.34
CA GLY A 49 11.05 10.67 -1.11
C GLY A 49 9.91 11.63 -0.78
N LEU A 50 10.14 12.95 -0.88
CA LEU A 50 9.15 13.98 -0.63
C LEU A 50 7.97 13.89 -1.60
N THR A 51 8.26 13.81 -2.91
CA THR A 51 7.24 13.68 -3.97
C THR A 51 6.43 12.40 -3.85
N PHE A 52 7.04 11.32 -3.40
CA PHE A 52 6.34 10.09 -3.12
C PHE A 52 5.42 10.22 -1.91
N SER A 53 5.97 10.69 -0.80
CA SER A 53 5.28 10.76 0.50
C SER A 53 4.13 11.75 0.52
N VAL A 54 4.23 12.88 -0.17
CA VAL A 54 3.18 13.91 -0.17
C VAL A 54 1.84 13.40 -0.69
N THR A 55 1.86 12.49 -1.66
CA THR A 55 0.64 11.86 -2.19
C THR A 55 -0.11 11.10 -1.09
N PHE A 56 0.59 10.29 -0.31
CA PHE A 56 -0.03 9.52 0.79
C PHE A 56 -0.39 10.40 1.97
N LEU A 57 0.42 11.41 2.28
CA LEU A 57 0.14 12.37 3.35
C LEU A 57 -1.17 13.12 3.09
N VAL A 58 -1.30 13.69 1.89
CA VAL A 58 -2.53 14.41 1.52
C VAL A 58 -3.71 13.46 1.47
N SER A 59 -3.55 12.24 0.90
CA SER A 59 -4.60 11.21 0.89
C SER A 59 -5.07 10.86 2.30
N ALA A 60 -4.14 10.71 3.26
CA ALA A 60 -4.47 10.41 4.65
C ALA A 60 -5.32 11.52 5.29
N ILE A 61 -4.94 12.78 5.06
CA ILE A 61 -5.63 13.96 5.62
C ILE A 61 -7.06 14.08 5.06
N VAL A 62 -7.23 13.88 3.73
CA VAL A 62 -8.52 14.11 3.08
C VAL A 62 -9.45 12.89 3.06
N SER A 63 -8.94 11.69 3.33
CA SER A 63 -9.71 10.44 3.29
C SER A 63 -10.97 10.46 4.15
N PRO A 64 -10.97 10.97 5.42
CA PRO A 64 -12.18 11.05 6.23
C PRO A 64 -13.23 12.00 5.64
N MET A 65 -12.79 13.10 5.02
CA MET A 65 -13.67 14.07 4.37
C MET A 65 -14.38 13.42 3.16
N TRP A 66 -13.63 12.73 2.31
CA TRP A 66 -14.18 12.03 1.15
C TRP A 66 -15.06 10.85 1.54
N GLY A 67 -14.75 10.13 2.60
CA GLY A 67 -15.61 9.09 3.16
C GLY A 67 -16.97 9.65 3.61
N SER A 68 -16.97 10.74 4.37
CA SER A 68 -18.20 11.42 4.80
C SER A 68 -19.03 11.93 3.62
N LEU A 69 -18.36 12.45 2.59
CA LEU A 69 -19.05 12.93 1.38
C LEU A 69 -19.63 11.76 0.56
N ALA A 70 -18.93 10.63 0.52
CA ALA A 70 -19.40 9.40 -0.12
C ALA A 70 -20.70 8.88 0.51
N ASP A 71 -20.81 8.95 1.83
CA ASP A 71 -22.01 8.54 2.56
C ASP A 71 -23.20 9.48 2.30
N ARG A 72 -22.93 10.78 2.04
CA ARG A 72 -23.98 11.79 1.76
C ARG A 72 -24.38 11.85 0.29
N LYS A 73 -23.40 11.91 -0.63
CA LYS A 73 -23.61 12.17 -2.07
C LYS A 73 -23.56 10.91 -2.95
N GLY A 74 -23.18 9.77 -2.39
CA GLY A 74 -23.12 8.49 -3.08
C GLY A 74 -21.72 8.07 -3.53
N ARG A 75 -21.55 6.77 -3.72
CA ARG A 75 -20.26 6.14 -4.05
C ARG A 75 -19.85 6.37 -5.51
N LYS A 76 -20.84 6.35 -6.44
CA LYS A 76 -20.58 6.60 -7.87
C LYS A 76 -19.93 7.97 -8.09
N LEU A 77 -20.45 9.02 -7.44
CA LEU A 77 -19.90 10.38 -7.56
C LEU A 77 -18.43 10.42 -7.06
N MET A 78 -18.12 9.69 -6.00
CA MET A 78 -16.75 9.61 -5.48
C MET A 78 -15.81 8.85 -6.40
N LEU A 79 -16.30 7.81 -7.09
CA LEU A 79 -15.53 7.10 -8.12
C LEU A 79 -15.22 8.02 -9.32
N LEU A 80 -16.21 8.75 -9.81
CA LEU A 80 -16.06 9.72 -10.90
C LEU A 80 -15.07 10.82 -10.55
N ARG A 81 -15.21 11.41 -9.36
CA ARG A 81 -14.27 12.42 -8.86
C ARG A 81 -12.84 11.88 -8.79
N ALA A 82 -12.66 10.67 -8.23
CA ALA A 82 -11.34 10.09 -8.05
C ALA A 82 -10.67 9.77 -9.40
N SER A 83 -11.37 9.09 -10.32
CA SER A 83 -10.81 8.75 -11.63
C SER A 83 -10.45 9.98 -12.46
N LEU A 84 -11.37 10.96 -12.55
CA LEU A 84 -11.12 12.19 -13.31
C LEU A 84 -10.04 13.07 -12.68
N GLY A 85 -10.11 13.24 -11.35
CA GLY A 85 -9.13 14.06 -10.63
C GLY A 85 -7.72 13.48 -10.70
N MET A 86 -7.57 12.16 -10.55
CA MET A 86 -6.28 11.48 -10.73
C MET A 86 -5.81 11.56 -12.19
N ALA A 87 -6.72 11.40 -13.18
CA ALA A 87 -6.36 11.54 -14.59
C ALA A 87 -5.78 12.92 -14.90
N ILE A 88 -6.44 13.99 -14.42
CA ILE A 88 -5.97 15.38 -14.59
C ILE A 88 -4.62 15.58 -13.88
N ALA A 89 -4.50 15.13 -12.63
CA ALA A 89 -3.27 15.29 -11.87
C ALA A 89 -2.08 14.57 -12.54
N ILE A 90 -2.29 13.36 -13.07
CA ILE A 90 -1.25 12.60 -13.77
C ILE A 90 -0.95 13.22 -15.15
N LEU A 91 -1.97 13.66 -15.89
CA LEU A 91 -1.78 14.35 -17.15
C LEU A 91 -0.87 15.58 -16.97
N LEU A 92 -1.15 16.40 -15.97
CA LEU A 92 -0.35 17.60 -15.69
C LEU A 92 1.09 17.26 -15.27
N GLN A 93 1.32 16.11 -14.60
CA GLN A 93 2.68 15.67 -14.26
C GLN A 93 3.55 15.42 -15.51
N ALA A 94 2.95 15.01 -16.65
CA ALA A 94 3.69 14.86 -17.91
C ALA A 94 4.29 16.19 -18.42
N PHE A 95 3.68 17.30 -18.06
CA PHE A 95 4.09 18.65 -18.47
C PHE A 95 4.88 19.43 -17.41
N ALA A 96 5.19 18.80 -16.28
CA ALA A 96 6.00 19.42 -15.25
C ALA A 96 7.38 19.83 -15.80
N THR A 97 7.82 21.05 -15.48
CA THR A 97 9.10 21.62 -15.91
C THR A 97 10.11 21.74 -14.78
N ASN A 98 9.66 21.59 -13.54
CA ASN A 98 10.53 21.62 -12.35
C ASN A 98 9.96 20.71 -11.25
N VAL A 99 10.79 20.40 -10.26
CA VAL A 99 10.45 19.46 -9.18
C VAL A 99 9.35 19.98 -8.26
N TRP A 100 9.22 21.30 -8.07
CA TRP A 100 8.16 21.89 -7.25
C TRP A 100 6.78 21.69 -7.88
N GLN A 101 6.66 21.85 -9.19
CA GLN A 101 5.42 21.52 -9.91
C GLN A 101 5.07 20.05 -9.73
N LEU A 102 6.03 19.16 -9.89
CA LEU A 102 5.82 17.74 -9.68
C LEU A 102 5.34 17.46 -8.25
N PHE A 103 5.95 18.07 -7.24
CA PHE A 103 5.54 17.91 -5.83
C PHE A 103 4.09 18.35 -5.59
N LEU A 104 3.70 19.52 -6.10
CA LEU A 104 2.33 20.04 -5.97
C LEU A 104 1.31 19.16 -6.72
N LEU A 105 1.66 18.68 -7.91
CA LEU A 105 0.80 17.77 -8.69
C LEU A 105 0.67 16.38 -8.05
N ARG A 106 1.69 15.94 -7.34
CA ARG A 106 1.62 14.74 -6.48
C ARG A 106 0.72 14.94 -5.28
N ALA A 107 0.74 16.12 -4.65
CA ALA A 107 -0.21 16.50 -3.61
C ALA A 107 -1.65 16.53 -4.16
N LEU A 108 -1.86 17.10 -5.35
CA LEU A 108 -3.15 17.10 -6.05
C LEU A 108 -3.64 15.68 -6.34
N MET A 109 -2.76 14.77 -6.76
CA MET A 109 -3.08 13.36 -6.94
C MET A 109 -3.56 12.73 -5.62
N GLY A 110 -2.89 13.03 -4.51
CA GLY A 110 -3.31 12.61 -3.17
C GLY A 110 -4.69 13.15 -2.78
N LEU A 111 -4.95 14.43 -3.07
CA LEU A 111 -6.23 15.09 -2.81
C LEU A 111 -7.39 14.42 -3.57
N THR A 112 -7.15 14.00 -4.79
CA THR A 112 -8.17 13.40 -5.65
C THR A 112 -8.27 11.88 -5.52
N SER A 113 -7.40 11.21 -4.79
CA SER A 113 -7.37 9.76 -4.60
C SER A 113 -8.63 9.20 -3.92
N GLY A 114 -8.74 7.87 -3.83
CA GLY A 114 -9.81 7.19 -3.08
C GLY A 114 -10.75 6.36 -3.94
N TYR A 115 -10.37 6.00 -5.18
CA TYR A 115 -11.19 5.14 -6.04
C TYR A 115 -11.43 3.77 -5.42
N ILE A 116 -10.36 3.07 -5.01
CA ILE A 116 -10.41 1.68 -4.53
C ILE A 116 -11.32 1.50 -3.30
N PRO A 117 -11.18 2.27 -2.20
CA PRO A 117 -12.06 2.10 -1.05
C PRO A 117 -13.54 2.40 -1.37
N ASN A 118 -13.82 3.35 -2.26
CA ASN A 118 -15.19 3.62 -2.70
C ASN A 118 -15.74 2.51 -3.59
N ALA A 119 -14.92 1.89 -4.44
CA ALA A 119 -15.28 0.73 -5.26
C ALA A 119 -15.63 -0.48 -4.38
N MET A 120 -14.81 -0.78 -3.39
CA MET A 120 -15.09 -1.85 -2.42
C MET A 120 -16.39 -1.60 -1.65
N ALA A 121 -16.62 -0.37 -1.18
CA ALA A 121 -17.81 -0.02 -0.46
C ALA A 121 -19.08 -0.07 -1.35
N LEU A 122 -18.99 0.35 -2.62
CA LEU A 122 -20.08 0.23 -3.59
C LEU A 122 -20.47 -1.24 -3.80
N VAL A 123 -19.52 -2.09 -4.09
CA VAL A 123 -19.75 -3.51 -4.32
C VAL A 123 -20.29 -4.20 -3.08
N ALA A 124 -19.71 -3.93 -1.90
CA ALA A 124 -20.20 -4.49 -0.64
C ALA A 124 -21.66 -4.14 -0.33
N SER A 125 -22.14 -2.96 -0.80
CA SER A 125 -23.52 -2.52 -0.59
C SER A 125 -24.54 -3.09 -1.60
N GLN A 126 -24.09 -3.60 -2.73
CA GLN A 126 -24.98 -4.03 -3.83
C GLN A 126 -25.00 -5.56 -4.04
N VAL A 127 -23.96 -6.25 -3.60
CA VAL A 127 -23.86 -7.70 -3.79
C VAL A 127 -24.63 -8.44 -2.68
N PRO A 128 -25.37 -9.51 -3.01
CA PRO A 128 -25.98 -10.38 -2.00
C PRO A 128 -24.96 -10.85 -0.95
N ARG A 129 -25.37 -10.94 0.32
CA ARG A 129 -24.48 -11.26 1.45
C ARG A 129 -23.70 -12.54 1.24
N GLU A 130 -24.30 -13.55 0.62
CA GLU A 130 -23.72 -14.87 0.33
C GLU A 130 -22.54 -14.78 -0.68
N ARG A 131 -22.51 -13.75 -1.51
CA ARG A 131 -21.48 -13.53 -2.56
C ARG A 131 -20.56 -12.35 -2.28
N SER A 132 -20.76 -11.65 -1.18
CA SER A 132 -20.01 -10.43 -0.84
C SER A 132 -18.51 -10.72 -0.70
N GLY A 133 -18.14 -11.81 -0.04
CA GLY A 133 -16.73 -12.21 0.10
C GLY A 133 -16.06 -12.49 -1.25
N TRP A 134 -16.74 -13.22 -2.14
CA TRP A 134 -16.24 -13.47 -3.50
C TRP A 134 -16.06 -12.18 -4.30
N ALA A 135 -17.02 -11.26 -4.26
CA ALA A 135 -16.96 -10.02 -5.02
C ALA A 135 -15.84 -9.08 -4.53
N ILE A 136 -15.66 -8.95 -3.21
CA ILE A 136 -14.57 -8.15 -2.62
C ILE A 136 -13.22 -8.77 -2.96
N SER A 137 -13.08 -10.10 -2.88
CA SER A 137 -11.85 -10.79 -3.28
C SER A 137 -11.54 -10.58 -4.76
N THR A 138 -12.56 -10.59 -5.63
CA THR A 138 -12.41 -10.29 -7.06
C THR A 138 -11.89 -8.87 -7.27
N LEU A 139 -12.38 -7.86 -6.55
CA LEU A 139 -11.84 -6.50 -6.63
C LEU A 139 -10.40 -6.41 -6.13
N SER A 140 -10.06 -7.16 -5.09
CA SER A 140 -8.68 -7.20 -4.58
C SER A 140 -7.71 -7.76 -5.62
N THR A 141 -8.15 -8.75 -6.45
CA THR A 141 -7.29 -9.25 -7.55
C THR A 141 -7.02 -8.16 -8.59
N ALA A 142 -8.00 -7.30 -8.90
CA ALA A 142 -7.81 -6.17 -9.81
C ALA A 142 -6.73 -5.20 -9.31
N GLN A 143 -6.87 -4.78 -8.05
CA GLN A 143 -5.91 -3.88 -7.42
C GLN A 143 -4.49 -4.46 -7.40
N ILE A 144 -4.35 -5.71 -6.96
CA ILE A 144 -3.05 -6.38 -6.86
C ILE A 144 -2.42 -6.55 -8.24
N SER A 145 -3.20 -6.96 -9.25
CA SER A 145 -2.73 -7.09 -10.63
C SER A 145 -2.26 -5.75 -11.19
N GLY A 146 -2.99 -4.66 -10.90
CA GLY A 146 -2.58 -3.30 -11.28
C GLY A 146 -1.26 -2.88 -10.61
N VAL A 147 -1.13 -3.15 -9.32
CA VAL A 147 0.10 -2.81 -8.56
C VAL A 147 1.32 -3.59 -9.04
N ILE A 148 1.16 -4.85 -9.46
CA ILE A 148 2.26 -5.66 -10.03
C ILE A 148 2.53 -5.27 -11.47
N GLY A 149 1.48 -5.08 -12.28
CA GLY A 149 1.61 -4.73 -13.70
C GLY A 149 2.14 -3.33 -13.93
N GLY A 150 1.85 -2.40 -13.01
CA GLY A 150 2.25 -1.00 -13.12
C GLY A 150 3.76 -0.80 -13.32
N PRO A 151 4.62 -1.27 -12.41
CA PRO A 151 6.07 -1.11 -12.54
C PRO A 151 6.63 -1.76 -13.81
N LEU A 152 6.10 -2.92 -14.22
CA LEU A 152 6.52 -3.62 -15.44
C LEU A 152 6.18 -2.80 -16.68
N MET A 153 4.92 -2.40 -16.81
CA MET A 153 4.45 -1.61 -17.94
C MET A 153 5.09 -0.23 -17.96
N GLY A 154 5.16 0.42 -16.77
CA GLY A 154 5.75 1.74 -16.64
C GLY A 154 7.24 1.76 -16.98
N GLY A 155 8.01 0.78 -16.51
CA GLY A 155 9.43 0.65 -16.84
C GLY A 155 9.67 0.38 -18.32
N PHE A 156 8.90 -0.53 -18.93
CA PHE A 156 8.97 -0.80 -20.38
C PHE A 156 8.67 0.46 -21.22
N LEU A 157 7.58 1.15 -20.90
CA LEU A 157 7.21 2.38 -21.61
C LEU A 157 8.23 3.50 -21.40
N ALA A 158 8.78 3.63 -20.18
CA ALA A 158 9.77 4.66 -19.86
C ALA A 158 11.05 4.53 -20.72
N ASP A 159 11.55 3.31 -20.90
CA ASP A 159 12.76 3.05 -21.68
C ASP A 159 12.53 3.17 -23.20
N HIS A 160 11.33 2.84 -23.74
CA HIS A 160 11.06 2.82 -25.18
C HIS A 160 10.40 4.10 -25.72
N VAL A 161 9.53 4.74 -24.91
CA VAL A 161 8.73 5.90 -25.36
C VAL A 161 9.06 7.16 -24.53
N GLY A 162 9.76 6.97 -23.41
CA GLY A 162 10.17 8.05 -22.52
C GLY A 162 9.25 8.25 -21.31
N LEU A 163 9.82 8.82 -20.24
CA LEU A 163 9.14 8.96 -18.94
C LEU A 163 7.83 9.78 -19.01
N ARG A 164 7.79 10.83 -19.85
CA ARG A 164 6.58 11.66 -20.01
C ARG A 164 5.43 10.89 -20.64
N ALA A 165 5.72 10.00 -21.58
CA ALA A 165 4.70 9.17 -22.24
C ALA A 165 4.01 8.22 -21.25
N VAL A 166 4.71 7.76 -20.22
CA VAL A 166 4.13 6.93 -19.16
C VAL A 166 2.99 7.67 -18.46
N PHE A 167 3.20 8.94 -18.10
CA PHE A 167 2.15 9.76 -17.48
C PHE A 167 0.95 9.98 -18.43
N LEU A 168 1.21 10.26 -19.73
CA LEU A 168 0.13 10.45 -20.72
C LEU A 168 -0.71 9.20 -20.89
N ILE A 169 -0.09 8.04 -21.07
CA ILE A 169 -0.78 6.75 -21.22
C ILE A 169 -1.60 6.44 -19.97
N THR A 170 -1.05 6.68 -18.78
CA THR A 170 -1.78 6.48 -17.53
C THR A 170 -2.97 7.39 -17.40
N ALA A 171 -2.83 8.66 -17.77
CA ALA A 171 -3.95 9.60 -17.76
C ALA A 171 -5.08 9.10 -18.68
N VAL A 172 -4.77 8.60 -19.87
CA VAL A 172 -5.74 8.02 -20.79
C VAL A 172 -6.45 6.80 -20.16
N LEU A 173 -5.72 5.89 -19.53
CA LEU A 173 -6.32 4.72 -18.85
C LEU A 173 -7.27 5.15 -17.72
N LEU A 174 -6.93 6.19 -16.96
CA LEU A 174 -7.82 6.75 -15.93
C LEU A 174 -9.04 7.48 -16.50
N VAL A 175 -8.90 8.14 -17.66
CA VAL A 175 -10.05 8.70 -18.41
C VAL A 175 -10.96 7.58 -18.87
N ILE A 176 -10.44 6.47 -19.39
CA ILE A 176 -11.21 5.27 -19.72
C ILE A 176 -11.94 4.75 -18.48
N SER A 177 -11.27 4.65 -17.34
CA SER A 177 -11.88 4.27 -16.06
C SER A 177 -13.02 5.23 -15.67
N PHE A 178 -12.83 6.53 -15.87
CA PHE A 178 -13.88 7.55 -15.64
C PHE A 178 -15.09 7.32 -16.54
N LEU A 179 -14.89 7.13 -17.85
CA LEU A 179 -15.97 6.89 -18.81
C LEU A 179 -16.74 5.59 -18.52
N VAL A 180 -16.02 4.52 -18.23
CA VAL A 180 -16.63 3.24 -17.79
C VAL A 180 -17.45 3.44 -16.53
N THR A 181 -16.93 4.17 -15.54
CA THR A 181 -17.67 4.51 -14.30
C THR A 181 -18.92 5.34 -14.60
N LEU A 182 -18.80 6.33 -15.49
CA LEU A 182 -19.88 7.25 -15.84
C LEU A 182 -21.06 6.52 -16.48
N PHE A 183 -20.79 5.69 -17.48
CA PHE A 183 -21.82 5.09 -18.33
C PHE A 183 -22.33 3.74 -17.81
N LEU A 184 -21.47 2.92 -17.23
CA LEU A 184 -21.83 1.55 -16.87
C LEU A 184 -22.23 1.37 -15.41
N ILE A 185 -21.72 2.19 -14.48
CA ILE A 185 -22.04 2.02 -13.06
C ILE A 185 -23.39 2.64 -12.73
N LYS A 186 -24.26 1.82 -12.15
CA LYS A 186 -25.56 2.24 -11.61
C LYS A 186 -25.52 2.11 -10.09
N GLU A 187 -25.77 3.22 -9.40
CA GLU A 187 -25.89 3.23 -7.94
C GLU A 187 -27.36 2.95 -7.58
N GLY A 188 -27.60 1.88 -6.81
CA GLY A 188 -28.94 1.55 -6.31
C GLY A 188 -29.37 2.43 -5.13
N ALA A 189 -30.55 2.13 -4.56
CA ALA A 189 -31.08 2.82 -3.39
C ALA A 189 -30.07 2.77 -2.24
N ARG A 190 -29.84 3.91 -1.60
CA ARG A 190 -28.86 4.06 -0.51
C ARG A 190 -29.39 3.35 0.74
N PRO A 191 -28.64 2.45 1.37
CA PRO A 191 -28.99 2.01 2.70
C PRO A 191 -28.92 3.23 3.63
N THR A 192 -30.01 3.52 4.30
CA THR A 192 -30.02 4.51 5.39
C THR A 192 -29.10 3.98 6.47
N THR A 193 -27.88 4.51 6.54
CA THR A 193 -26.98 4.22 7.63
C THR A 193 -27.61 4.73 8.91
N SER A 194 -28.12 3.81 9.74
CA SER A 194 -28.46 4.13 11.12
C SER A 194 -27.22 4.78 11.77
N LYS A 195 -27.43 5.87 12.50
CA LYS A 195 -26.39 6.50 13.32
C LYS A 195 -25.91 5.46 14.34
N ALA A 196 -24.93 4.63 13.96
CA ALA A 196 -24.27 3.81 14.96
C ALA A 196 -23.68 4.75 16.01
N GLU A 197 -24.05 4.53 17.26
CA GLU A 197 -23.55 5.29 18.41
C GLU A 197 -22.03 5.46 18.28
N ARG A 198 -21.58 6.70 18.16
CA ARG A 198 -20.16 7.03 18.04
C ARG A 198 -19.49 6.85 19.39
N LEU A 199 -19.09 5.61 19.70
CA LEU A 199 -18.23 5.37 20.87
C LEU A 199 -17.01 6.30 20.79
N SER A 200 -16.58 6.92 21.87
CA SER A 200 -15.35 7.71 21.87
C SER A 200 -14.14 6.79 21.66
N GLY A 201 -13.02 7.33 21.14
CA GLY A 201 -11.79 6.53 20.97
C GLY A 201 -11.34 5.86 22.28
N LYS A 202 -11.42 6.58 23.41
CA LYS A 202 -11.12 6.02 24.74
C LYS A 202 -12.02 4.84 25.10
N ALA A 203 -13.33 4.92 24.80
CA ALA A 203 -14.27 3.83 25.06
C ALA A 203 -13.98 2.59 24.18
N VAL A 204 -13.53 2.78 22.93
CA VAL A 204 -13.10 1.67 22.07
C VAL A 204 -11.89 0.95 22.66
N PHE A 205 -10.83 1.69 23.05
CA PHE A 205 -9.64 1.08 23.65
C PHE A 205 -9.92 0.43 25.00
N ALA A 206 -10.81 1.01 25.82
CA ALA A 206 -11.22 0.44 27.10
C ALA A 206 -12.01 -0.88 26.94
N SER A 207 -12.71 -1.07 25.82
CA SER A 207 -13.46 -2.30 25.51
C SER A 207 -12.60 -3.44 24.99
N LEU A 208 -11.31 -3.19 24.68
CA LEU A 208 -10.43 -4.20 24.12
C LEU A 208 -9.83 -5.10 25.21
N PRO A 209 -9.81 -6.42 25.02
CA PRO A 209 -9.20 -7.35 25.98
C PRO A 209 -7.68 -7.19 26.09
N TYR A 210 -7.02 -6.77 24.98
CA TYR A 210 -5.56 -6.63 24.89
C TYR A 210 -5.16 -5.34 24.16
N PRO A 211 -5.34 -4.14 24.76
CA PRO A 211 -5.10 -2.86 24.08
C PRO A 211 -3.64 -2.69 23.61
N TRP A 212 -2.67 -3.15 24.40
CA TRP A 212 -1.25 -3.09 24.03
C TRP A 212 -0.90 -3.97 22.82
N LEU A 213 -1.54 -5.14 22.69
CA LEU A 213 -1.36 -5.97 21.51
C LEU A 213 -1.95 -5.30 20.27
N MET A 214 -3.10 -4.62 20.40
CA MET A 214 -3.72 -3.90 19.29
C MET A 214 -2.84 -2.75 18.80
N ILE A 215 -2.31 -1.94 19.71
CA ILE A 215 -1.34 -0.87 19.36
C ILE A 215 -0.10 -1.48 18.67
N SER A 216 0.39 -2.58 19.19
CA SER A 216 1.52 -3.32 18.62
C SER A 216 1.26 -3.76 17.18
N LEU A 217 0.07 -4.27 16.89
CA LEU A 217 -0.34 -4.67 15.55
C LEU A 217 -0.48 -3.48 14.60
N PHE A 218 -0.97 -2.33 15.08
CA PHE A 218 -0.99 -1.09 14.28
C PHE A 218 0.42 -0.62 13.93
N ILE A 219 1.34 -0.63 14.90
CA ILE A 219 2.75 -0.31 14.66
C ILE A 219 3.36 -1.30 13.67
N THR A 220 3.03 -2.60 13.77
CA THR A 220 3.50 -3.61 12.81
C THR A 220 2.98 -3.31 11.40
N THR A 221 1.71 -2.93 11.23
CA THR A 221 1.20 -2.48 9.92
C THR A 221 1.97 -1.28 9.38
N MET A 222 2.23 -0.28 10.22
CA MET A 222 3.02 0.89 9.87
C MET A 222 4.44 0.49 9.40
N VAL A 223 5.10 -0.38 10.15
CA VAL A 223 6.46 -0.85 9.82
C VAL A 223 6.48 -1.64 8.51
N ILE A 224 5.52 -2.53 8.25
CA ILE A 224 5.43 -3.27 6.98
C ILE A 224 5.33 -2.29 5.81
N GLN A 225 4.46 -1.28 5.91
CA GLN A 225 4.31 -0.28 4.84
C GLN A 225 5.53 0.64 4.71
N LEU A 226 6.16 0.99 5.84
CA LEU A 226 7.41 1.75 5.85
C LEU A 226 8.51 0.98 5.11
N CYS A 227 8.68 -0.31 5.37
CA CYS A 227 9.69 -1.15 4.73
C CYS A 227 9.46 -1.24 3.21
N ASN A 228 8.21 -1.48 2.79
CA ASN A 228 7.86 -1.54 1.38
C ASN A 228 8.06 -0.20 0.67
N GLY A 229 7.77 0.92 1.36
CA GLY A 229 7.92 2.27 0.84
C GLY A 229 9.36 2.78 0.82
N SER A 230 10.25 2.29 1.69
CA SER A 230 11.62 2.83 1.84
C SER A 230 12.52 2.62 0.61
N VAL A 231 12.27 1.54 -0.13
CA VAL A 231 13.07 1.18 -1.30
C VAL A 231 12.65 1.93 -2.56
N GLY A 232 11.35 2.29 -2.68
CA GLY A 232 10.81 2.91 -3.90
C GLY A 232 11.60 4.11 -4.41
N PRO A 233 11.87 5.13 -3.57
CA PRO A 233 12.55 6.36 -3.99
C PRO A 233 14.01 6.20 -4.40
N ILE A 234 14.63 5.08 -4.07
CA ILE A 234 16.06 4.86 -4.34
C ILE A 234 16.31 3.77 -5.39
N LEU A 235 15.29 2.99 -5.74
CA LEU A 235 15.46 1.73 -6.49
C LEU A 235 16.16 1.96 -7.83
N ALA A 236 15.67 2.90 -8.64
CA ALA A 236 16.26 3.15 -9.96
C ALA A 236 17.69 3.69 -9.87
N LEU A 237 17.96 4.61 -8.93
CA LEU A 237 19.30 5.16 -8.72
C LEU A 237 20.27 4.09 -8.23
N PHE A 238 19.81 3.19 -7.34
CA PHE A 238 20.64 2.09 -6.86
C PHE A 238 20.95 1.09 -7.98
N ILE A 239 19.96 0.74 -8.82
CA ILE A 239 20.17 -0.12 -9.99
C ILE A 239 21.12 0.56 -10.98
N GLN A 240 20.95 1.85 -11.25
CA GLN A 240 21.84 2.62 -12.11
C GLN A 240 23.29 2.62 -11.60
N SER A 241 23.49 2.70 -10.29
CA SER A 241 24.84 2.64 -9.68
C SER A 241 25.50 1.26 -9.82
N MET A 242 24.71 0.17 -9.92
CA MET A 242 25.21 -1.19 -10.10
C MET A 242 25.39 -1.60 -11.58
N ALA A 243 24.67 -0.95 -12.50
CA ALA A 243 24.67 -1.24 -13.92
C ALA A 243 24.65 0.05 -14.75
N PRO A 244 25.71 0.89 -14.68
CA PRO A 244 25.73 2.23 -15.31
C PRO A 244 25.60 2.18 -16.84
N ASP A 245 26.07 1.10 -17.47
CA ASP A 245 26.06 0.92 -18.93
C ASP A 245 24.73 0.34 -19.47
N SER A 246 23.76 0.09 -18.62
CA SER A 246 22.47 -0.47 -19.04
C SER A 246 21.57 0.59 -19.66
N ASN A 247 21.06 0.32 -20.85
CA ASN A 247 20.09 1.20 -21.53
C ASN A 247 18.64 1.03 -21.02
N ASN A 248 18.37 0.02 -20.18
CA ASN A 248 17.02 -0.37 -19.74
C ASN A 248 16.86 -0.26 -18.23
N ILE A 249 17.34 0.83 -17.63
CA ILE A 249 17.31 1.04 -16.16
C ILE A 249 15.86 1.09 -15.64
N ALA A 250 14.95 1.76 -16.32
CA ALA A 250 13.57 1.89 -15.87
C ALA A 250 12.85 0.55 -15.94
N PHE A 251 13.03 -0.24 -17.00
CA PHE A 251 12.44 -1.58 -17.12
C PHE A 251 12.99 -2.54 -16.06
N LEU A 252 14.30 -2.54 -15.84
CA LEU A 252 14.94 -3.37 -14.81
C LEU A 252 14.45 -2.98 -13.40
N SER A 253 14.30 -1.69 -13.15
CA SER A 253 13.75 -1.17 -11.89
C SER A 253 12.28 -1.58 -11.72
N GLY A 254 11.49 -1.49 -12.78
CA GLY A 254 10.09 -1.92 -12.79
C GLY A 254 9.95 -3.42 -12.52
N MET A 255 10.78 -4.24 -13.15
CA MET A 255 10.81 -5.69 -12.94
C MET A 255 11.16 -6.04 -11.49
N ILE A 256 12.25 -5.46 -10.96
CA ILE A 256 12.67 -5.70 -9.57
C ILE A 256 11.64 -5.17 -8.56
N ALA A 257 10.91 -4.10 -8.89
CA ALA A 257 9.81 -3.60 -8.06
C ALA A 257 8.59 -4.51 -8.05
N ALA A 258 8.26 -5.15 -9.17
CA ALA A 258 7.08 -6.01 -9.31
C ALA A 258 7.26 -7.41 -8.69
N VAL A 259 8.49 -7.92 -8.72
CA VAL A 259 8.84 -9.29 -8.29
C VAL A 259 8.33 -9.67 -6.89
N PRO A 260 8.42 -8.82 -5.84
CA PRO A 260 7.85 -9.16 -4.53
C PRO A 260 6.33 -9.36 -4.57
N GLY A 261 5.61 -8.60 -5.38
CA GLY A 261 4.16 -8.75 -5.54
C GLY A 261 3.79 -10.10 -6.14
N ILE A 262 4.55 -10.57 -7.14
CA ILE A 262 4.34 -11.88 -7.78
C ILE A 262 4.54 -13.00 -6.76
N SER A 263 5.64 -13.00 -6.03
CA SER A 263 5.91 -14.03 -5.03
C SER A 263 4.94 -13.96 -3.83
N ALA A 264 4.49 -12.77 -3.44
CA ALA A 264 3.46 -12.59 -2.42
C ALA A 264 2.12 -13.24 -2.82
N LEU A 265 1.68 -13.10 -4.08
CA LEU A 265 0.49 -13.78 -4.57
C LEU A 265 0.60 -15.31 -4.49
N MET A 266 1.78 -15.85 -4.77
CA MET A 266 2.03 -17.30 -4.70
C MET A 266 2.04 -17.81 -3.25
N SER A 267 2.53 -17.03 -2.30
CA SER A 267 2.72 -17.42 -0.91
C SER A 267 1.49 -17.19 -0.03
N ALA A 268 0.72 -16.12 -0.27
CA ALA A 268 -0.35 -15.68 0.61
C ALA A 268 -1.38 -16.79 0.95
N PRO A 269 -1.91 -17.57 -0.02
CA PRO A 269 -2.88 -18.61 0.31
C PRO A 269 -2.27 -19.78 1.13
N ARG A 270 -0.99 -20.11 0.85
CA ARG A 270 -0.27 -21.20 1.53
C ARG A 270 0.07 -20.82 2.96
N LEU A 271 0.64 -19.64 3.15
CA LEU A 271 1.03 -19.12 4.47
C LEU A 271 -0.20 -18.78 5.33
N GLY A 272 -1.32 -18.34 4.71
CA GLY A 272 -2.59 -18.18 5.39
C GLY A 272 -3.09 -19.52 5.99
N LYS A 273 -3.19 -20.56 5.17
CA LYS A 273 -3.57 -21.92 5.65
C LYS A 273 -2.61 -22.48 6.71
N LEU A 274 -1.32 -22.20 6.58
CA LEU A 274 -0.33 -22.60 7.58
C LEU A 274 -0.55 -21.83 8.88
N GLY A 275 -0.88 -20.53 8.79
CA GLY A 275 -1.21 -19.69 9.94
C GLY A 275 -2.42 -20.18 10.73
N ASP A 276 -3.43 -20.73 10.04
CA ASP A 276 -4.60 -21.33 10.69
C ASP A 276 -4.22 -22.59 11.48
N ARG A 277 -3.24 -23.38 10.99
CA ARG A 277 -2.80 -24.63 11.65
C ARG A 277 -1.84 -24.40 12.81
N ILE A 278 -0.78 -23.60 12.61
CA ILE A 278 0.28 -23.44 13.61
C ILE A 278 0.16 -22.15 14.44
N GLY A 279 -0.77 -21.26 14.05
CA GLY A 279 -1.07 -19.99 14.71
C GLY A 279 -0.56 -18.78 13.95
N THR A 280 -1.47 -17.87 13.60
CA THR A 280 -1.21 -16.66 12.82
C THR A 280 -0.09 -15.78 13.41
N GLY A 281 -0.01 -15.67 14.74
CA GLY A 281 1.04 -14.89 15.40
C GLY A 281 2.44 -15.48 15.22
N ARG A 282 2.57 -16.83 15.08
CA ARG A 282 3.85 -17.48 14.80
C ARG A 282 4.28 -17.22 13.36
N ILE A 283 3.35 -17.27 12.40
CA ILE A 283 3.62 -16.94 11.00
C ILE A 283 4.09 -15.49 10.88
N LEU A 284 3.36 -14.55 11.50
CA LEU A 284 3.76 -13.14 11.49
C LEU A 284 5.19 -12.93 12.02
N MET A 285 5.53 -13.55 13.15
CA MET A 285 6.88 -13.45 13.71
C MET A 285 7.94 -14.08 12.79
N ALA A 286 7.67 -15.25 12.22
CA ALA A 286 8.59 -15.92 11.31
C ALA A 286 8.85 -15.09 10.04
N THR A 287 7.80 -14.52 9.43
CA THR A 287 7.92 -13.69 8.22
C THR A 287 8.65 -12.38 8.49
N LEU A 288 8.45 -11.75 9.65
CA LEU A 288 9.22 -10.58 10.07
C LEU A 288 10.70 -10.90 10.28
N ILE A 289 11.04 -12.06 10.87
CA ILE A 289 12.44 -12.52 11.03
C ILE A 289 13.08 -12.73 9.65
N VAL A 290 12.38 -13.40 8.73
CA VAL A 290 12.85 -13.58 7.36
C VAL A 290 13.09 -12.23 6.68
N ALA A 291 12.19 -11.26 6.87
CA ALA A 291 12.36 -9.92 6.32
C ALA A 291 13.62 -9.21 6.84
N VAL A 292 13.92 -9.30 8.16
CA VAL A 292 15.17 -8.74 8.72
C VAL A 292 16.39 -9.33 8.02
N VAL A 293 16.44 -10.65 7.89
CA VAL A 293 17.58 -11.35 7.25
C VAL A 293 17.72 -10.91 5.78
N LEU A 294 16.62 -10.85 5.05
CA LEU A 294 16.64 -10.49 3.63
C LEU A 294 16.97 -9.00 3.42
N PHE A 295 16.42 -8.08 4.23
CA PHE A 295 16.80 -6.67 4.15
C PHE A 295 18.26 -6.48 4.51
N PHE A 296 18.77 -7.16 5.53
CA PHE A 296 20.18 -7.11 5.86
C PHE A 296 21.05 -7.66 4.71
N ALA A 297 20.69 -8.78 4.10
CA ALA A 297 21.39 -9.34 2.95
C ALA A 297 21.39 -8.38 1.73
N MET A 298 20.31 -7.62 1.51
CA MET A 298 20.22 -6.61 0.44
C MET A 298 21.25 -5.49 0.60
N SER A 299 21.78 -5.23 1.80
CA SER A 299 22.82 -4.24 2.02
C SER A 299 24.17 -4.60 1.34
N PHE A 300 24.36 -5.87 1.01
CA PHE A 300 25.60 -6.39 0.45
C PHE A 300 25.52 -6.70 -1.05
N VAL A 301 24.36 -6.49 -1.69
CA VAL A 301 24.20 -6.80 -3.12
C VAL A 301 25.10 -5.91 -3.99
N THR A 302 25.61 -6.50 -5.04
CA THR A 302 26.49 -5.84 -6.02
C THR A 302 25.90 -5.85 -7.43
N THR A 303 24.89 -6.66 -7.68
CA THR A 303 24.26 -6.77 -9.00
C THR A 303 22.73 -6.64 -8.89
N PRO A 304 22.05 -6.09 -9.93
CA PRO A 304 20.59 -6.02 -9.96
C PRO A 304 19.93 -7.40 -9.86
N PHE A 305 20.54 -8.44 -10.39
CA PHE A 305 20.02 -9.81 -10.31
C PHE A 305 19.96 -10.31 -8.86
N GLN A 306 21.03 -10.11 -8.08
CA GLN A 306 21.02 -10.47 -6.64
C GLN A 306 19.91 -9.73 -5.89
N LEU A 307 19.73 -8.43 -6.17
CA LEU A 307 18.66 -7.64 -5.59
C LEU A 307 17.29 -8.22 -5.96
N GLY A 308 17.07 -8.57 -7.22
CA GLY A 308 15.84 -9.19 -7.72
C GLY A 308 15.52 -10.50 -7.01
N VAL A 309 16.50 -11.38 -6.83
CA VAL A 309 16.34 -12.67 -6.13
C VAL A 309 15.96 -12.44 -4.66
N LEU A 310 16.65 -11.55 -3.94
CA LEU A 310 16.33 -11.26 -2.55
C LEU A 310 14.95 -10.60 -2.40
N ARG A 311 14.56 -9.74 -3.33
CA ARG A 311 13.21 -9.16 -3.35
C ARG A 311 12.13 -10.19 -3.67
N PHE A 312 12.42 -11.16 -4.54
CA PHE A 312 11.52 -12.28 -4.78
C PHE A 312 11.30 -13.11 -3.50
N LEU A 313 12.36 -13.42 -2.79
CA LEU A 313 12.28 -14.13 -1.51
C LEU A 313 11.54 -13.31 -0.44
N LEU A 314 11.76 -11.99 -0.39
CA LEU A 314 11.05 -11.10 0.52
C LEU A 314 9.54 -11.11 0.26
N GLY A 315 9.11 -11.15 -0.99
CA GLY A 315 7.69 -11.21 -1.34
C GLY A 315 6.97 -12.43 -0.78
N PHE A 316 7.63 -13.59 -0.63
CA PHE A 316 7.04 -14.72 0.08
C PHE A 316 6.68 -14.39 1.53
N ALA A 317 7.50 -13.62 2.22
CA ALA A 317 7.22 -13.15 3.58
C ALA A 317 6.09 -12.09 3.57
N ASP A 318 6.16 -11.11 2.66
CA ASP A 318 5.18 -10.01 2.52
C ASP A 318 3.76 -10.53 2.31
N GLY A 319 3.59 -11.62 1.54
CA GLY A 319 2.29 -12.20 1.25
C GLY A 319 1.51 -12.66 2.49
N ALA A 320 2.19 -12.88 3.61
CA ALA A 320 1.53 -13.29 4.86
C ALA A 320 1.45 -12.15 5.89
N MET A 321 2.31 -11.15 5.85
CA MET A 321 2.44 -10.17 6.93
C MET A 321 1.16 -9.38 7.19
N LEU A 322 0.65 -8.66 6.17
CA LEU A 322 -0.57 -7.86 6.32
C LEU A 322 -1.81 -8.70 6.62
N PRO A 323 -2.08 -9.82 5.89
CA PRO A 323 -3.19 -10.71 6.24
C PRO A 323 -3.11 -11.25 7.66
N ALA A 324 -1.90 -11.60 8.14
CA ALA A 324 -1.72 -12.08 9.50
C ALA A 324 -2.05 -11.00 10.54
N VAL A 325 -1.61 -9.76 10.32
CA VAL A 325 -1.99 -8.63 11.20
C VAL A 325 -3.50 -8.44 11.21
N GLN A 326 -4.15 -8.39 10.04
CA GLN A 326 -5.59 -8.22 9.91
C GLN A 326 -6.37 -9.33 10.63
N THR A 327 -5.95 -10.60 10.47
CA THR A 327 -6.54 -11.76 11.17
C THR A 327 -6.43 -11.61 12.70
N LEU A 328 -5.27 -11.16 13.19
CA LEU A 328 -5.08 -10.93 14.63
C LEU A 328 -5.91 -9.75 15.14
N LEU A 329 -6.06 -8.68 14.35
CA LEU A 329 -6.94 -7.55 14.69
C LEU A 329 -8.39 -8.01 14.83
N ILE A 330 -8.90 -8.82 13.91
CA ILE A 330 -10.26 -9.39 13.99
C ILE A 330 -10.37 -10.28 15.22
N LYS A 331 -9.42 -11.20 15.43
CA LYS A 331 -9.43 -12.18 16.51
C LYS A 331 -9.50 -11.56 17.90
N TYR A 332 -8.90 -10.38 18.08
CA TYR A 332 -8.80 -9.69 19.38
C TYR A 332 -9.68 -8.44 19.49
N SER A 333 -10.54 -8.18 18.50
CA SER A 333 -11.59 -7.16 18.58
C SER A 333 -12.97 -7.82 18.68
N SER A 334 -13.95 -7.10 19.28
CA SER A 334 -15.34 -7.51 19.20
C SER A 334 -15.98 -6.97 17.93
N ASP A 335 -17.02 -7.63 17.40
CA ASP A 335 -17.73 -7.24 16.18
C ASP A 335 -18.21 -5.78 16.23
N ARG A 336 -18.57 -5.30 17.42
CA ARG A 336 -19.06 -3.94 17.68
C ARG A 336 -18.02 -2.84 17.37
N VAL A 337 -16.71 -3.13 17.55
CA VAL A 337 -15.62 -2.16 17.38
C VAL A 337 -14.68 -2.46 16.21
N THR A 338 -14.81 -3.63 15.57
CA THR A 338 -13.92 -4.09 14.50
C THR A 338 -13.75 -3.06 13.38
N GLY A 339 -14.83 -2.44 12.92
CA GLY A 339 -14.76 -1.40 11.87
C GLY A 339 -13.87 -0.21 12.25
N ARG A 340 -13.90 0.23 13.52
CA ARG A 340 -13.04 1.31 14.03
C ARG A 340 -11.58 0.88 14.18
N ILE A 341 -11.35 -0.36 14.61
CA ILE A 341 -10.02 -0.94 14.70
C ILE A 341 -9.36 -0.95 13.30
N PHE A 342 -10.11 -1.34 12.26
CA PHE A 342 -9.62 -1.25 10.89
C PHE A 342 -9.40 0.18 10.43
N GLY A 343 -10.23 1.14 10.87
CA GLY A 343 -10.01 2.56 10.63
C GLY A 343 -8.69 3.07 11.22
N TYR A 344 -8.40 2.71 12.48
CA TYR A 344 -7.10 3.04 13.09
C TYR A 344 -5.95 2.34 12.37
N ASN A 345 -6.08 1.06 12.04
CA ASN A 345 -5.07 0.34 11.29
C ASN A 345 -4.77 1.00 9.93
N GLN A 346 -5.80 1.49 9.24
CA GLN A 346 -5.64 2.25 8.00
C GLN A 346 -4.83 3.54 8.17
N SER A 347 -5.04 4.26 9.29
CA SER A 347 -4.26 5.45 9.61
C SER A 347 -2.78 5.12 9.80
N PHE A 348 -2.46 4.04 10.51
CA PHE A 348 -1.09 3.55 10.66
C PHE A 348 -0.48 3.07 9.33
N MET A 349 -1.28 2.48 8.45
CA MET A 349 -0.86 2.12 7.10
C MET A 349 -0.45 3.37 6.29
N TYR A 350 -1.24 4.45 6.34
CA TYR A 350 -0.88 5.71 5.70
C TYR A 350 0.39 6.33 6.30
N LEU A 351 0.54 6.30 7.62
CA LEU A 351 1.76 6.78 8.29
C LEU A 351 2.99 6.01 7.80
N GLY A 352 2.90 4.68 7.63
CA GLY A 352 3.98 3.87 7.06
C GLY A 352 4.30 4.25 5.62
N ASN A 353 3.28 4.48 4.78
CA ASN A 353 3.45 4.91 3.39
C ASN A 353 4.06 6.32 3.26
N VAL A 354 3.93 7.17 4.28
CA VAL A 354 4.59 8.49 4.34
C VAL A 354 6.02 8.34 4.88
N ALA A 355 6.18 7.65 6.00
CA ALA A 355 7.46 7.54 6.70
C ALA A 355 8.49 6.72 5.91
N GLY A 356 8.06 5.68 5.19
CA GLY A 356 8.94 4.79 4.43
C GLY A 356 9.79 5.53 3.40
N PRO A 357 9.17 6.20 2.43
CA PRO A 357 9.91 6.94 1.41
C PRO A 357 10.77 8.06 1.98
N LEU A 358 10.32 8.75 3.02
CA LEU A 358 11.10 9.79 3.71
C LEU A 358 12.33 9.20 4.40
N MET A 359 12.17 8.07 5.10
CA MET A 359 13.29 7.36 5.73
C MET A 359 14.28 6.87 4.68
N GLY A 360 13.79 6.21 3.61
CA GLY A 360 14.64 5.72 2.52
C GLY A 360 15.42 6.84 1.86
N ALA A 361 14.78 7.96 1.58
CA ALA A 361 15.41 9.14 1.00
C ALA A 361 16.46 9.77 1.93
N ALA A 362 16.12 9.99 3.20
CA ALA A 362 17.02 10.59 4.18
C ALA A 362 18.26 9.73 4.42
N VAL A 363 18.08 8.42 4.65
CA VAL A 363 19.21 7.49 4.86
C VAL A 363 20.07 7.40 3.60
N SER A 364 19.45 7.36 2.41
CA SER A 364 20.20 7.33 1.15
C SER A 364 21.03 8.61 0.95
N ALA A 365 20.47 9.77 1.24
CA ALA A 365 21.15 11.05 1.13
C ALA A 365 22.35 11.17 2.09
N MET A 366 22.21 10.66 3.32
CA MET A 366 23.23 10.79 4.37
C MET A 366 24.30 9.70 4.32
N ALA A 367 23.94 8.46 4.00
CA ALA A 367 24.79 7.31 4.16
C ALA A 367 24.90 6.43 2.89
N GLY A 368 24.08 6.69 1.87
CA GLY A 368 24.05 5.94 0.62
C GLY A 368 23.04 4.80 0.59
N PHE A 369 22.82 4.25 -0.60
CA PHE A 369 21.76 3.29 -0.90
C PHE A 369 21.75 2.04 -0.04
N ARG A 370 22.91 1.45 0.21
CA ARG A 370 23.05 0.20 0.97
C ARG A 370 22.55 0.33 2.40
N TRP A 371 22.76 1.49 3.01
CA TRP A 371 22.33 1.75 4.38
C TRP A 371 20.82 1.85 4.53
N VAL A 372 20.08 2.11 3.44
CA VAL A 372 18.62 2.09 3.48
C VAL A 372 18.11 0.70 3.84
N PHE A 373 18.69 -0.34 3.25
CA PHE A 373 18.32 -1.72 3.55
C PHE A 373 18.71 -2.12 4.99
N ALA A 374 19.89 -1.72 5.44
CA ALA A 374 20.32 -1.96 6.82
C ALA A 374 19.43 -1.24 7.84
N ALA A 375 19.09 0.04 7.60
CA ALA A 375 18.18 0.80 8.45
C ALA A 375 16.78 0.17 8.48
N THR A 376 16.28 -0.28 7.33
CA THR A 376 15.00 -0.99 7.23
C THR A 376 15.04 -2.29 8.05
N ALA A 377 16.12 -3.08 7.97
CA ALA A 377 16.30 -4.28 8.78
C ALA A 377 16.25 -3.97 10.28
N VAL A 378 16.89 -2.89 10.72
CA VAL A 378 16.86 -2.44 12.13
C VAL A 378 15.45 -2.06 12.56
N VAL A 379 14.68 -1.33 11.74
CA VAL A 379 13.30 -0.96 12.05
C VAL A 379 12.41 -2.20 12.20
N VAL A 380 12.55 -3.20 11.32
CA VAL A 380 11.81 -4.47 11.45
C VAL A 380 12.23 -5.21 12.71
N LEU A 381 13.54 -5.25 13.05
CA LEU A 381 14.03 -5.89 14.25
C LEU A 381 13.44 -5.24 15.52
N LEU A 382 13.42 -3.93 15.60
CA LEU A 382 12.77 -3.20 16.69
C LEU A 382 11.28 -3.53 16.80
N ASN A 383 10.60 -3.64 15.67
CA ASN A 383 9.19 -4.06 15.64
C ASN A 383 9.01 -5.51 16.13
N ILE A 384 9.90 -6.44 15.79
CA ILE A 384 9.87 -7.81 16.30
C ILE A 384 9.97 -7.82 17.83
N ILE A 385 10.90 -7.06 18.40
CA ILE A 385 11.09 -6.97 19.86
C ILE A 385 9.81 -6.44 20.52
N GLN A 386 9.25 -5.36 19.98
CA GLN A 386 8.04 -4.71 20.48
C GLN A 386 6.82 -5.66 20.38
N LEU A 387 6.63 -6.35 19.25
CA LEU A 387 5.54 -7.29 19.04
C LEU A 387 5.68 -8.53 19.95
N ALA A 388 6.90 -9.05 20.10
CA ALA A 388 7.19 -10.17 20.99
C ALA A 388 6.87 -9.84 22.45
N TRP A 389 7.22 -8.63 22.90
CA TRP A 389 6.87 -8.14 24.23
C TRP A 389 5.35 -8.09 24.43
N ALA A 390 4.62 -7.52 23.48
CA ALA A 390 3.16 -7.43 23.55
C ALA A 390 2.48 -8.81 23.56
N MET A 391 2.98 -9.75 22.75
CA MET A 391 2.48 -11.14 22.74
C MET A 391 2.78 -11.89 24.06
N ARG A 392 3.96 -11.68 24.66
CA ARG A 392 4.30 -12.25 25.98
C ARG A 392 3.41 -11.69 27.07
N ARG A 393 3.16 -10.37 27.07
CA ARG A 393 2.26 -9.70 28.04
C ARG A 393 0.84 -10.27 27.96
N ARG A 394 0.30 -10.45 26.75
CA ARG A 394 -1.00 -11.10 26.54
C ARG A 394 -1.04 -12.51 27.18
N ARG A 395 -0.02 -13.37 26.88
CA ARG A 395 0.03 -14.74 27.43
C ARG A 395 0.03 -14.74 28.95
N ARG A 396 0.72 -13.81 29.60
CA ARG A 396 0.73 -13.66 31.05
C ARG A 396 -0.66 -13.27 31.60
N GLN A 397 -1.37 -12.38 30.93
CA GLN A 397 -2.74 -11.99 31.31
C GLN A 397 -3.72 -13.18 31.17
N GLU A 398 -3.62 -13.94 30.08
CA GLU A 398 -4.44 -15.15 29.88
C GLU A 398 -4.19 -16.22 30.96
N ALA A 399 -2.93 -16.41 31.36
CA ALA A 399 -2.55 -17.35 32.42
C ALA A 399 -3.10 -16.92 33.78
N SER A 400 -3.03 -15.63 34.11
CA SER A 400 -3.60 -15.06 35.35
C SER A 400 -5.12 -15.25 35.44
N ILE A 401 -5.84 -14.98 34.34
CA ILE A 401 -7.30 -15.16 34.28
C ILE A 401 -7.70 -16.63 34.44
N ARG A 402 -6.92 -17.56 33.86
CA ARG A 402 -7.18 -19.01 34.01
C ARG A 402 -6.86 -19.52 35.41
N GLY A 403 -5.82 -18.97 36.07
CA GLY A 403 -5.49 -19.31 37.46
C GLY A 403 -6.58 -18.89 38.42
N ASN A 404 -7.14 -17.68 38.24
CA ASN A 404 -8.19 -17.14 39.11
C ASN A 404 -9.58 -17.83 38.91
N LYS A 405 -9.81 -18.54 37.81
CA LYS A 405 -11.04 -19.32 37.57
C LYS A 405 -10.97 -20.74 38.12
N ARG A 406 -9.80 -21.16 38.64
CA ARG A 406 -9.59 -22.48 39.24
C ARG A 406 -9.55 -22.46 40.77
N LEU A 407 -9.53 -21.29 41.36
CA LEU A 407 -9.78 -21.00 42.77
C LEU A 407 -11.24 -20.60 42.99
#